data_7bcbc4c71b4f822946eacacdd1b34aa9
#
_entry.id   7bcbc4c71b4f822946eacacdd1b34aa9
#
_cell.length_a   1.000
_cell.length_b   1.000
_cell.length_c   1.000
_cell.angle_alpha   90.00
_cell.angle_beta   90.00
_cell.angle_gamma   90.00
#
_symmetry.space_group_name_H-M   'P 1'
#
loop_
_entity.id
_entity.type
_entity.pdbx_description
1 polymer ?
#
loop_
_entity_poly.entity_id
_entity_poly.type
_entity_poly.pdbx_seq_one_letter_code
_entity_poly.pdbx_strand_id
1 'polypeptide(L)'
;MEPVSTAFPIMQALTPFPPAEPGPVRTLEVQVLEATASTLALRYLLDGALGQLRIPSSRPSRHTDELWRHTCFEAFLRSRGSAGYYELNVSPSTEWALYSFAGYREGMTPVSGAAPPDVRTQRTAHRLQMDVRLDLRSLSRVSSLAVAAVVEDENARLSYWALKHPAPSTRA
;
A
#
# COMPACT_ATOMS: atom_id res chain seq x y z
N MET A 1 6.99 -32.15 -9.89
CA MET A 1 6.54 -31.22 -8.84
C MET A 1 5.74 -30.14 -9.52
N GLU A 2 4.42 -30.27 -9.50
CA GLU A 2 3.52 -29.30 -10.12
C GLU A 2 3.61 -27.96 -9.37
N PRO A 3 3.60 -26.81 -10.06
CA PRO A 3 3.54 -25.52 -9.41
C PRO A 3 2.20 -25.44 -8.67
N VAL A 4 2.24 -25.16 -7.37
CA VAL A 4 1.06 -24.83 -6.60
C VAL A 4 0.48 -23.56 -7.23
N SER A 5 -0.59 -23.72 -7.99
CA SER A 5 -1.36 -22.60 -8.52
C SER A 5 -2.01 -21.90 -7.34
N THR A 6 -1.44 -20.78 -6.92
CA THR A 6 -2.07 -19.93 -5.92
C THR A 6 -3.32 -19.32 -6.55
N ALA A 7 -4.49 -19.79 -6.12
CA ALA A 7 -5.76 -19.23 -6.60
C ALA A 7 -5.91 -17.80 -6.11
N PHE A 8 -6.06 -16.85 -7.00
CA PHE A 8 -6.43 -15.47 -6.70
C PHE A 8 -7.97 -15.31 -6.69
N PRO A 9 -8.53 -14.34 -5.93
CA PRO A 9 -7.82 -13.36 -5.09
C PRO A 9 -7.40 -13.91 -3.71
N ILE A 10 -6.26 -13.45 -3.21
CA ILE A 10 -5.84 -13.67 -1.82
C ILE A 10 -6.25 -12.44 -1.03
N MET A 11 -7.04 -12.62 0.03
CA MET A 11 -7.49 -11.55 0.92
C MET A 11 -6.67 -11.54 2.22
N GLN A 12 -6.25 -10.38 2.65
CA GLN A 12 -5.50 -10.14 3.88
C GLN A 12 -6.09 -8.96 4.63
N ALA A 13 -6.38 -9.14 5.93
CA ALA A 13 -6.78 -8.06 6.81
C ALA A 13 -5.53 -7.34 7.34
N LEU A 14 -5.55 -6.01 7.35
CA LEU A 14 -4.55 -5.18 8.00
C LEU A 14 -4.98 -4.87 9.43
N THR A 15 -4.00 -4.77 10.33
CA THR A 15 -4.21 -4.42 11.73
C THR A 15 -3.61 -3.06 12.05
N PRO A 16 -4.26 -2.24 12.90
CA PRO A 16 -3.75 -0.93 13.25
C PRO A 16 -2.61 -1.01 14.27
N PHE A 17 -1.70 -0.03 14.21
CA PHE A 17 -0.65 0.18 15.21
C PHE A 17 -0.55 1.67 15.57
N PRO A 18 -0.43 2.03 16.86
CA PRO A 18 -0.67 1.15 18.02
C PRO A 18 -2.07 0.56 17.98
N PRO A 19 -2.38 -0.50 18.77
CA PRO A 19 -3.73 -1.02 18.85
C PRO A 19 -4.66 0.16 19.13
N ALA A 20 -5.41 0.56 18.10
CA ALA A 20 -6.19 1.77 18.17
C ALA A 20 -7.44 1.54 19.02
N GLU A 21 -7.83 2.55 19.79
CA GLU A 21 -9.20 2.66 20.24
C GLU A 21 -10.15 2.63 19.02
N PRO A 22 -11.40 2.21 19.18
CA PRO A 22 -12.37 2.23 18.10
C PRO A 22 -12.40 3.61 17.44
N GLY A 23 -11.86 3.68 16.25
CA GLY A 23 -11.77 4.88 15.43
C GLY A 23 -12.75 4.84 14.26
N PRO A 24 -12.66 5.81 13.33
CA PRO A 24 -13.54 5.86 12.16
C PRO A 24 -13.31 4.73 11.16
N VAL A 25 -12.13 4.07 11.18
CA VAL A 25 -11.84 2.90 10.35
C VAL A 25 -12.30 1.64 11.09
N ARG A 26 -13.21 0.88 10.49
CA ARG A 26 -13.69 -0.38 11.03
C ARG A 26 -12.86 -1.56 10.56
N THR A 27 -12.63 -1.66 9.25
CA THR A 27 -11.77 -2.70 8.65
C THR A 27 -10.95 -2.10 7.51
N LEU A 28 -9.76 -2.65 7.33
CA LEU A 28 -8.92 -2.37 6.18
C LEU A 28 -8.36 -3.70 5.67
N GLU A 29 -8.67 -4.02 4.42
CA GLU A 29 -8.30 -5.28 3.80
C GLU A 29 -7.61 -5.04 2.46
N VAL A 30 -6.76 -5.98 2.06
CA VAL A 30 -6.11 -5.98 0.75
C VAL A 30 -6.38 -7.30 0.07
N GLN A 31 -6.79 -7.23 -1.17
CA GLN A 31 -6.90 -8.38 -2.07
C GLN A 31 -5.78 -8.32 -3.10
N VAL A 32 -5.01 -9.41 -3.21
CA VAL A 32 -4.11 -9.59 -4.34
C VAL A 32 -4.93 -10.20 -5.48
N LEU A 33 -5.15 -9.43 -6.53
CA LEU A 33 -5.97 -9.83 -7.68
C LEU A 33 -5.14 -10.54 -8.74
N GLU A 34 -3.88 -10.10 -8.89
CA GLU A 34 -2.92 -10.68 -9.84
C GLU A 34 -1.50 -10.45 -9.30
N ALA A 35 -0.66 -11.47 -9.40
CA ALA A 35 0.77 -11.37 -9.14
C ALA A 35 1.52 -12.27 -10.12
N THR A 36 2.13 -11.66 -11.12
CA THR A 36 2.93 -12.31 -12.15
C THR A 36 4.35 -11.71 -12.20
N ALA A 37 5.18 -12.20 -13.08
CA ALA A 37 6.52 -11.62 -13.27
C ALA A 37 6.49 -10.18 -13.79
N SER A 38 5.40 -9.76 -14.44
CA SER A 38 5.27 -8.46 -15.09
C SER A 38 4.20 -7.55 -14.47
N THR A 39 3.32 -8.08 -13.62
CA THR A 39 2.16 -7.33 -13.13
C THR A 39 1.86 -7.65 -11.68
N LEU A 40 1.57 -6.61 -10.91
CA LEU A 40 0.94 -6.70 -9.61
C LEU A 40 -0.38 -5.93 -9.66
N ALA A 41 -1.49 -6.58 -9.29
CA ALA A 41 -2.80 -5.93 -9.14
C ALA A 41 -3.32 -6.15 -7.71
N LEU A 42 -3.61 -5.05 -7.04
CA LEU A 42 -4.09 -5.01 -5.65
C LEU A 42 -5.43 -4.28 -5.59
N ARG A 43 -6.26 -4.69 -4.66
CA ARG A 43 -7.46 -3.95 -4.24
C ARG A 43 -7.40 -3.70 -2.75
N TYR A 44 -7.42 -2.44 -2.36
CA TYR A 44 -7.58 -2.02 -0.97
C TYR A 44 -9.05 -1.72 -0.70
N LEU A 45 -9.55 -2.22 0.42
CA LEU A 45 -10.92 -2.02 0.89
C LEU A 45 -10.87 -1.44 2.31
N LEU A 46 -11.30 -0.20 2.45
CA LEU A 46 -11.42 0.48 3.73
C LEU A 46 -12.89 0.70 4.03
N ASP A 47 -13.37 0.09 5.11
CA ASP A 47 -14.72 0.27 5.63
C ASP A 47 -14.71 1.08 6.92
N GLY A 48 -15.67 1.98 7.05
CA GLY A 48 -15.80 2.82 8.24
C GLY A 48 -16.65 4.06 8.03
N ALA A 49 -16.52 5.02 8.91
CA ALA A 49 -17.17 6.32 8.83
C ALA A 49 -16.32 7.27 7.97
N LEU A 50 -16.42 7.15 6.64
CA LEU A 50 -15.54 7.88 5.72
C LEU A 50 -15.68 9.41 5.84
N GLY A 51 -16.81 9.90 6.32
CA GLY A 51 -17.01 11.32 6.59
C GLY A 51 -16.09 11.87 7.70
N GLN A 52 -15.54 11.01 8.55
CA GLN A 52 -14.60 11.37 9.62
C GLN A 52 -13.13 11.14 9.20
N LEU A 53 -12.88 10.81 7.94
CA LEU A 53 -11.55 10.61 7.38
C LEU A 53 -11.18 11.69 6.37
N ARG A 54 -9.93 12.06 6.33
CA ARG A 54 -9.37 12.89 5.27
C ARG A 54 -8.98 12.02 4.08
N ILE A 55 -9.91 11.89 3.14
CA ILE A 55 -9.69 11.15 1.90
C ILE A 55 -9.55 12.17 0.77
N PRO A 56 -8.35 12.31 0.16
CA PRO A 56 -8.13 13.25 -0.92
C PRO A 56 -9.07 13.01 -2.11
N SER A 57 -9.55 14.08 -2.71
CA SER A 57 -10.33 14.02 -3.94
C SER A 57 -9.47 13.60 -5.12
N SER A 58 -10.10 12.97 -6.13
CA SER A 58 -9.42 12.54 -7.35
C SER A 58 -8.75 13.72 -8.08
N ARG A 59 -7.54 13.48 -8.57
CA ARG A 59 -6.70 14.41 -9.34
C ARG A 59 -6.10 13.66 -10.54
N PRO A 60 -5.54 14.36 -11.52
CA PRO A 60 -4.75 13.70 -12.56
C PRO A 60 -3.61 12.90 -11.96
N SER A 61 -3.40 11.67 -12.47
CA SER A 61 -2.30 10.79 -12.01
C SER A 61 -0.95 11.46 -12.26
N ARG A 62 -0.14 11.54 -11.22
CA ARG A 62 1.22 12.07 -11.28
C ARG A 62 2.06 11.53 -10.14
N HIS A 63 3.38 11.52 -10.34
CA HIS A 63 4.32 11.27 -9.26
C HIS A 63 4.26 12.42 -8.25
N THR A 64 4.11 12.09 -6.97
CA THR A 64 4.03 13.06 -5.87
C THR A 64 4.75 12.51 -4.66
N ASP A 65 5.70 13.28 -4.12
CA ASP A 65 6.43 12.90 -2.92
C ASP A 65 5.59 13.07 -1.65
N GLU A 66 6.02 12.40 -0.59
CA GLU A 66 5.49 12.53 0.78
C GLU A 66 4.00 12.15 0.94
N LEU A 67 3.47 11.27 0.09
CA LEU A 67 2.08 10.81 0.19
C LEU A 67 1.77 10.15 1.55
N TRP A 68 2.77 9.53 2.18
CA TRP A 68 2.66 8.88 3.50
C TRP A 68 2.33 9.84 4.67
N ARG A 69 2.39 11.13 4.45
CA ARG A 69 1.98 12.14 5.45
C ARG A 69 0.47 12.29 5.58
N HIS A 70 -0.27 11.66 4.69
CA HIS A 70 -1.73 11.70 4.59
C HIS A 70 -2.27 10.29 4.35
N THR A 71 -3.57 10.16 4.09
CA THR A 71 -4.16 8.88 3.71
C THR A 71 -3.48 8.34 2.44
N CYS A 72 -2.78 7.21 2.60
CA CYS A 72 -1.94 6.60 1.58
C CYS A 72 -1.95 5.08 1.74
N PHE A 73 -1.98 4.37 0.62
CA PHE A 73 -1.88 2.91 0.58
C PHE A 73 -0.53 2.51 0.03
N GLU A 74 0.10 1.51 0.64
CA GLU A 74 1.50 1.20 0.41
C GLU A 74 1.69 -0.27 0.03
N ALA A 75 2.63 -0.53 -0.87
CA ALA A 75 3.09 -1.86 -1.20
C ALA A 75 4.62 -1.88 -1.21
N PHE A 76 5.19 -2.85 -0.49
CA PHE A 76 6.64 -3.06 -0.39
C PHE A 76 7.01 -4.32 -1.16
N LEU A 77 7.88 -4.19 -2.14
CA LEU A 77 8.26 -5.23 -3.07
C LEU A 77 9.74 -5.58 -2.89
N ARG A 78 10.06 -6.85 -2.69
CA ARG A 78 11.44 -7.29 -2.49
C ARG A 78 11.80 -8.41 -3.45
N SER A 79 13.04 -8.40 -3.95
CA SER A 79 13.65 -9.49 -4.67
C SER A 79 14.32 -10.47 -3.70
N ARG A 80 14.30 -11.76 -4.03
CA ARG A 80 14.96 -12.79 -3.21
C ARG A 80 16.46 -12.48 -3.07
N GLY A 81 16.97 -12.53 -1.85
CA GLY A 81 18.40 -12.31 -1.56
C GLY A 81 18.85 -10.84 -1.66
N SER A 82 17.96 -9.90 -1.89
CA SER A 82 18.26 -8.47 -1.88
C SER A 82 18.00 -7.88 -0.49
N ALA A 83 18.93 -7.03 -0.02
CA ALA A 83 18.70 -6.18 1.14
C ALA A 83 17.78 -5.00 0.80
N GLY A 84 17.78 -4.58 -0.46
CA GLY A 84 16.95 -3.49 -0.97
C GLY A 84 15.51 -3.91 -1.25
N TYR A 85 14.65 -2.92 -1.40
CA TYR A 85 13.23 -3.10 -1.73
C TYR A 85 12.71 -1.90 -2.51
N TYR A 86 11.53 -2.08 -3.09
CA TYR A 86 10.75 -0.99 -3.68
C TYR A 86 9.56 -0.68 -2.80
N GLU A 87 9.19 0.60 -2.74
CA GLU A 87 8.01 1.07 -2.03
C GLU A 87 7.12 1.84 -3.00
N LEU A 88 5.91 1.33 -3.21
CA LEU A 88 4.86 2.02 -3.94
C LEU A 88 3.94 2.69 -2.93
N ASN A 89 3.75 3.98 -3.07
CA ASN A 89 2.77 4.79 -2.32
C ASN A 89 1.70 5.28 -3.27
N VAL A 90 0.43 5.08 -2.93
CA VAL A 90 -0.71 5.47 -3.75
C VAL A 90 -1.74 6.18 -2.90
N SER A 91 -2.09 7.39 -3.31
CA SER A 91 -3.15 8.19 -2.68
C SER A 91 -4.52 7.88 -3.29
N PRO A 92 -5.61 8.00 -2.51
CA PRO A 92 -6.96 8.00 -3.09
C PRO A 92 -7.20 9.09 -4.14
N SER A 93 -6.35 10.12 -4.19
CA SER A 93 -6.34 11.13 -5.26
C SER A 93 -5.87 10.61 -6.61
N THR A 94 -5.34 9.39 -6.70
CA THR A 94 -4.64 8.75 -7.82
C THR A 94 -3.20 9.24 -8.03
N GLU A 95 -2.70 10.15 -7.17
CA GLU A 95 -1.27 10.47 -7.10
C GLU A 95 -0.50 9.28 -6.54
N TRP A 96 0.75 9.11 -6.96
CA TRP A 96 1.57 7.94 -6.63
C TRP A 96 3.05 8.30 -6.50
N ALA A 97 3.80 7.46 -5.84
CA ALA A 97 5.26 7.49 -5.83
C ALA A 97 5.81 6.07 -5.81
N LEU A 98 6.92 5.84 -6.49
CA LEU A 98 7.63 4.57 -6.48
C LEU A 98 9.11 4.83 -6.19
N TYR A 99 9.59 4.29 -5.07
CA TYR A 99 10.96 4.43 -4.62
C TYR A 99 11.68 3.10 -4.59
N SER A 100 13.00 3.14 -4.77
CA SER A 100 13.91 2.06 -4.42
C SER A 100 14.68 2.42 -3.16
N PHE A 101 14.92 1.43 -2.31
CA PHE A 101 15.73 1.53 -1.09
C PHE A 101 16.88 0.53 -1.18
N ALA A 102 18.07 0.94 -0.78
CA ALA A 102 19.25 0.07 -0.70
C ALA A 102 19.19 -0.87 0.52
N GLY A 103 18.52 -0.45 1.57
CA GLY A 103 18.30 -1.18 2.83
C GLY A 103 17.12 -0.59 3.58
N TYR A 104 16.89 -1.06 4.82
CA TYR A 104 15.77 -0.58 5.62
C TYR A 104 15.87 0.92 5.91
N ARG A 105 14.99 1.70 5.27
CA ARG A 105 14.95 3.18 5.32
C ARG A 105 16.23 3.88 4.86
N GLU A 106 17.03 3.21 4.04
CA GLU A 106 18.31 3.73 3.55
C GLU A 106 18.30 3.88 2.03
N GLY A 107 18.87 4.99 1.54
CA GLY A 107 19.11 5.21 0.12
C GLY A 107 17.83 5.36 -0.71
N MET A 108 16.79 6.02 -0.16
CA MET A 108 15.55 6.28 -0.88
C MET A 108 15.80 7.06 -2.18
N THR A 109 15.42 6.48 -3.30
CA THR A 109 15.58 7.07 -4.63
C THR A 109 14.35 6.80 -5.48
N PRO A 110 13.78 7.81 -6.18
CA PRO A 110 12.71 7.57 -7.13
C PRO A 110 13.13 6.59 -8.22
N VAL A 111 12.25 5.65 -8.57
CA VAL A 111 12.52 4.68 -9.65
C VAL A 111 12.34 5.38 -10.99
N SER A 112 13.44 5.49 -11.76
CA SER A 112 13.43 6.07 -13.09
C SER A 112 12.82 5.11 -14.11
N GLY A 113 12.03 5.63 -15.05
CA GLY A 113 11.49 4.86 -16.17
C GLY A 113 10.38 3.86 -15.81
N ALA A 114 9.91 3.85 -14.58
CA ALA A 114 8.73 3.08 -14.21
C ALA A 114 7.47 3.68 -14.85
N ALA A 115 6.61 2.81 -15.40
CA ALA A 115 5.30 3.24 -15.86
C ALA A 115 4.44 3.66 -14.67
N PRO A 116 3.63 4.73 -14.80
CA PRO A 116 2.65 5.09 -13.78
C PRO A 116 1.71 3.91 -13.47
N PRO A 117 1.38 3.64 -12.22
CA PRO A 117 0.35 2.66 -11.90
C PRO A 117 -1.02 3.12 -12.41
N ASP A 118 -1.85 2.17 -12.85
CA ASP A 118 -3.27 2.44 -13.07
C ASP A 118 -3.99 2.38 -11.71
N VAL A 119 -4.57 3.49 -11.31
CA VAL A 119 -5.24 3.65 -10.01
C VAL A 119 -6.69 4.05 -10.24
N ARG A 120 -7.61 3.28 -9.67
CA ARG A 120 -9.05 3.55 -9.72
C ARG A 120 -9.62 3.56 -8.33
N THR A 121 -10.41 4.56 -8.02
CA THR A 121 -11.07 4.71 -6.72
C THR A 121 -12.58 4.73 -6.88
N GLN A 122 -13.26 4.05 -5.97
CA GLN A 122 -14.71 4.10 -5.80
C GLN A 122 -15.00 4.40 -4.33
N ARG A 123 -15.95 5.28 -4.08
CA ARG A 123 -16.26 5.75 -2.73
C ARG A 123 -17.77 5.78 -2.50
N THR A 124 -18.19 5.27 -1.36
CA THR A 124 -19.52 5.44 -0.78
C THR A 124 -19.40 6.17 0.58
N ALA A 125 -20.49 6.34 1.31
CA ALA A 125 -20.44 6.90 2.67
C ALA A 125 -19.64 6.02 3.66
N HIS A 126 -19.53 4.72 3.39
CA HIS A 126 -18.99 3.72 4.33
C HIS A 126 -17.83 2.89 3.79
N ARG A 127 -17.54 2.97 2.49
CA ARG A 127 -16.47 2.18 1.84
C ARG A 127 -15.66 3.00 0.86
N LEU A 128 -14.35 2.90 0.96
CA LEU A 128 -13.40 3.27 -0.07
C LEU A 128 -12.80 2.00 -0.66
N GLN A 129 -12.94 1.84 -1.97
CA GLN A 129 -12.23 0.82 -2.73
C GLN A 129 -11.19 1.50 -3.61
N MET A 130 -9.98 0.97 -3.61
CA MET A 130 -8.91 1.45 -4.47
C MET A 130 -8.25 0.27 -5.17
N ASP A 131 -8.34 0.25 -6.49
CA ASP A 131 -7.69 -0.74 -7.35
C ASP A 131 -6.40 -0.15 -7.89
N VAL A 132 -5.31 -0.89 -7.75
CA VAL A 132 -3.97 -0.48 -8.17
C VAL A 132 -3.37 -1.57 -9.05
N ARG A 133 -2.93 -1.20 -10.25
CA ARG A 133 -2.20 -2.09 -11.15
C ARG A 133 -0.83 -1.50 -11.47
N LEU A 134 0.22 -2.22 -11.11
CA LEU A 134 1.61 -1.82 -11.30
C LEU A 134 2.29 -2.73 -12.32
N ASP A 135 2.98 -2.12 -13.28
CA ASP A 135 3.89 -2.81 -14.20
C ASP A 135 5.22 -3.07 -13.49
N LEU A 136 5.61 -4.33 -13.39
CA LEU A 136 6.84 -4.76 -12.70
C LEU A 136 8.05 -4.89 -13.64
N ARG A 137 7.89 -4.71 -14.95
CA ARG A 137 8.95 -4.99 -15.94
C ARG A 137 10.18 -4.11 -15.79
N SER A 138 10.02 -2.89 -15.23
CA SER A 138 11.13 -1.98 -14.93
C SER A 138 11.81 -2.25 -13.59
N LEU A 139 11.28 -3.17 -12.79
CA LEU A 139 11.80 -3.53 -11.48
C LEU A 139 12.62 -4.82 -11.55
N SER A 140 13.54 -5.01 -10.60
CA SER A 140 14.17 -6.30 -10.38
C SER A 140 13.09 -7.34 -10.02
N ARG A 141 13.35 -8.62 -10.37
CA ARG A 141 12.38 -9.70 -10.14
C ARG A 141 11.84 -9.70 -8.70
N VAL A 142 10.58 -9.35 -8.55
CA VAL A 142 9.89 -9.33 -7.26
C VAL A 142 9.56 -10.76 -6.83
N SER A 143 9.83 -11.10 -5.57
CA SER A 143 9.56 -12.42 -5.00
C SER A 143 8.72 -12.36 -3.72
N SER A 144 8.57 -11.19 -3.10
CA SER A 144 7.74 -11.01 -1.92
C SER A 144 7.06 -9.65 -1.90
N LEU A 145 5.90 -9.61 -1.27
CA LEU A 145 5.03 -8.45 -1.14
C LEU A 145 4.65 -8.28 0.33
N ALA A 146 4.77 -7.07 0.83
CA ALA A 146 4.09 -6.62 2.05
C ALA A 146 3.22 -5.41 1.71
N VAL A 147 2.13 -5.23 2.44
CA VAL A 147 1.19 -4.14 2.22
C VAL A 147 0.90 -3.42 3.53
N ALA A 148 0.67 -2.11 3.43
CA ALA A 148 0.37 -1.25 4.56
C ALA A 148 -0.55 -0.11 4.12
N ALA A 149 -1.01 0.68 5.08
CA ALA A 149 -1.71 1.93 4.82
C ALA A 149 -1.48 2.92 5.96
N VAL A 150 -1.52 4.18 5.61
CA VAL A 150 -1.64 5.30 6.53
C VAL A 150 -3.02 5.91 6.32
N VAL A 151 -3.76 6.14 7.39
CA VAL A 151 -5.10 6.74 7.32
C VAL A 151 -5.15 7.96 8.23
N GLU A 152 -5.52 9.10 7.67
CA GLU A 152 -5.67 10.37 8.36
C GLU A 152 -7.14 10.61 8.71
N ASP A 153 -7.43 10.92 9.97
CA ASP A 153 -8.77 11.31 10.41
C ASP A 153 -9.02 12.82 10.23
N GLU A 154 -10.25 13.25 10.48
CA GLU A 154 -10.66 14.66 10.38
C GLU A 154 -9.87 15.59 11.32
N ASN A 155 -9.30 15.05 12.41
CA ASN A 155 -8.48 15.79 13.38
C ASN A 155 -6.98 15.75 13.06
N ALA A 156 -6.60 15.32 11.85
CA ALA A 156 -5.21 15.17 11.40
C ALA A 156 -4.41 14.11 12.20
N ARG A 157 -5.07 13.15 12.82
CA ARG A 157 -4.39 12.02 13.46
C ARG A 157 -4.14 10.93 12.43
N LEU A 158 -2.95 10.37 12.46
CA LEU A 158 -2.57 9.26 11.58
C LEU A 158 -2.71 7.94 12.32
N SER A 159 -3.31 6.96 11.67
CA SER A 159 -3.27 5.55 12.06
C SER A 159 -2.50 4.75 11.01
N TYR A 160 -1.68 3.79 11.48
CA TYR A 160 -0.83 2.96 10.64
C TYR A 160 -1.36 1.54 10.64
N TRP A 161 -1.49 0.95 9.45
CA TRP A 161 -2.10 -0.36 9.23
C TRP A 161 -1.13 -1.25 8.45
N ALA A 162 -0.93 -2.47 8.91
CA ALA A 162 -0.07 -3.44 8.23
C ALA A 162 -0.53 -4.87 8.47
N LEU A 163 -0.02 -5.83 7.67
CA LEU A 163 -0.27 -7.26 7.86
C LEU A 163 0.30 -7.75 9.18
N LYS A 164 1.50 -7.27 9.54
CA LYS A 164 2.19 -7.62 10.77
C LYS A 164 3.04 -6.42 11.20
N HIS A 165 2.87 -6.01 12.45
CA HIS A 165 3.73 -4.99 13.04
C HIS A 165 4.95 -5.66 13.66
N PRO A 166 6.15 -5.05 13.57
CA PRO A 166 7.31 -5.54 14.30
C PRO A 166 7.01 -5.50 15.80
N ALA A 167 7.44 -6.53 16.52
CA ALA A 167 7.38 -6.52 17.96
C ALA A 167 8.14 -5.28 18.49
N PRO A 168 7.65 -4.61 19.55
CA PRO A 168 8.41 -3.54 20.17
C PRO A 168 9.77 -4.08 20.56
N SER A 169 10.85 -3.44 20.05
CA SER A 169 12.19 -3.81 20.43
C SER A 169 12.36 -3.47 21.91
N THR A 170 12.36 -4.46 22.75
CA THR A 170 12.91 -4.35 24.11
C THR A 170 14.42 -4.13 23.96
N ARG A 171 14.83 -2.86 23.83
CA ARG A 171 16.21 -2.52 24.14
C ARG A 171 16.33 -2.47 25.66
N ALA A 172 17.02 -3.49 26.18
CA ALA A 172 17.59 -3.43 27.51
C ALA A 172 18.68 -2.35 27.58
#